data_56f536d4a9a6421b9142d6ab48135d81
#
_entry.id   56f536d4a9a6421b9142d6ab48135d81
#
_cell.length_a   1.000
_cell.length_b   1.000
_cell.length_c   1.000
_cell.angle_alpha   90.00
_cell.angle_beta   90.00
_cell.angle_gamma   90.00
#
_symmetry.space_group_name_H-M   'P 1'
#
loop_
_entity.id
_entity.type
_entity.pdbx_description
1 polymer ?
#
loop_
_entity_poly.entity_id
_entity_poly.type
_entity_poly.pdbx_seq_one_letter_code
_entity_poly.pdbx_strand_id
1 'polypeptide(L)'
;YEKFSHIIRNGSGAIRSRIEDEFGNTLTTKQKKNLASVIYYPEQKMDLMEEELPKNFLLEWQHDTMVRLVHVARSVGNKYTRSKVRKAMSPEFAYVMEELMVEHRRADKKRYVEQILETIITTGRVRQFIAAMAHLIQDLTIDHLHVIGDIYDRGSGPHRIMDCIMKTANVDIQWGNHDILWMGA
;
A
#
# COMPACT_ATOMS: atom_id res chain seq x y z
N TYR A 1 -8.09 -17.63 3.40
CA TYR A 1 -6.87 -16.92 3.80
C TYR A 1 -6.56 -15.73 2.89
N GLU A 2 -6.51 -15.90 1.56
CA GLU A 2 -6.19 -14.83 0.60
C GLU A 2 -7.13 -13.62 0.73
N LYS A 3 -8.45 -13.84 0.80
CA LYS A 3 -9.42 -12.76 1.02
C LYS A 3 -9.21 -12.04 2.34
N PHE A 4 -8.93 -12.76 3.42
CA PHE A 4 -8.69 -12.19 4.73
C PHE A 4 -7.40 -11.36 4.75
N SER A 5 -6.31 -11.90 4.21
CA SER A 5 -5.05 -11.18 4.06
C SER A 5 -5.21 -9.90 3.22
N HIS A 6 -6.01 -9.97 2.15
CA HIS A 6 -6.32 -8.81 1.33
C HIS A 6 -7.09 -7.72 2.10
N ILE A 7 -8.10 -8.11 2.88
CA ILE A 7 -8.88 -7.16 3.70
C ILE A 7 -8.00 -6.50 4.76
N ILE A 8 -7.15 -7.27 5.45
CA ILE A 8 -6.24 -6.75 6.47
C ILE A 8 -5.29 -5.70 5.88
N ARG A 9 -4.71 -5.99 4.70
CA ARG A 9 -3.73 -5.09 4.10
C ARG A 9 -4.35 -3.85 3.46
N ASN A 10 -5.53 -3.99 2.87
CA ASN A 10 -6.02 -3.02 1.88
C ASN A 10 -7.38 -2.42 2.24
N GLY A 11 -8.03 -2.91 3.28
CA GLY A 11 -9.41 -2.51 3.58
C GLY A 11 -10.35 -2.74 2.39
N SER A 12 -11.43 -3.38 2.55
CA SER A 12 -12.42 -3.78 1.54
C SER A 12 -12.79 -2.67 0.52
N GLY A 13 -11.95 -2.47 -0.49
CA GLY A 13 -12.18 -1.45 -1.53
C GLY A 13 -11.77 -0.02 -1.19
N ALA A 14 -11.30 0.26 0.02
CA ALA A 14 -10.93 1.62 0.45
C ALA A 14 -9.83 2.26 -0.40
N ILE A 15 -8.83 1.48 -0.84
CA ILE A 15 -7.78 1.96 -1.76
C ILE A 15 -8.36 2.33 -3.12
N ARG A 16 -9.31 1.56 -3.65
CA ARG A 16 -9.95 1.89 -4.94
C ARG A 16 -10.75 3.18 -4.85
N SER A 17 -11.47 3.41 -3.74
CA SER A 17 -12.17 4.66 -3.50
C SER A 17 -11.19 5.83 -3.47
N ARG A 18 -10.05 5.70 -2.78
CA ARG A 18 -9.02 6.75 -2.74
C ARG A 18 -8.41 7.06 -4.09
N ILE A 19 -8.16 6.04 -4.92
CA ILE A 19 -7.70 6.24 -6.29
C ILE A 19 -8.76 6.97 -7.12
N GLU A 20 -10.04 6.64 -6.94
CA GLU A 20 -11.14 7.32 -7.63
C GLU A 20 -11.24 8.78 -7.19
N ASP A 21 -11.16 9.05 -5.89
CA ASP A 21 -11.21 10.42 -5.33
C ASP A 21 -10.03 11.28 -5.83
N GLU A 22 -8.82 10.71 -5.92
CA GLU A 22 -7.62 11.47 -6.31
C GLU A 22 -7.52 11.69 -7.81
N PHE A 23 -7.86 10.68 -8.62
CA PHE A 23 -7.62 10.73 -10.05
C PHE A 23 -8.88 10.87 -10.91
N GLY A 24 -10.07 10.62 -10.37
CA GLY A 24 -11.35 10.84 -11.03
C GLY A 24 -11.32 10.47 -12.52
N ASN A 25 -11.46 11.48 -13.37
CA ASN A 25 -11.44 11.33 -14.83
C ASN A 25 -10.02 11.42 -15.46
N THR A 26 -8.96 11.65 -14.69
CA THR A 26 -7.60 11.79 -15.23
C THR A 26 -6.95 10.46 -15.60
N LEU A 27 -7.35 9.37 -14.93
CA LEU A 27 -6.91 8.02 -15.25
C LEU A 27 -8.06 7.17 -15.83
N THR A 28 -7.72 6.36 -16.80
CA THR A 28 -8.64 5.34 -17.34
C THR A 28 -8.93 4.26 -16.28
N THR A 29 -10.05 3.56 -16.42
CA THR A 29 -10.40 2.43 -15.54
C THR A 29 -9.29 1.36 -15.48
N LYS A 30 -8.61 1.11 -16.61
CA LYS A 30 -7.49 0.16 -16.68
C LYS A 30 -6.29 0.65 -15.86
N GLN A 31 -5.95 1.93 -15.96
CA GLN A 31 -4.85 2.54 -15.20
C GLN A 31 -5.14 2.55 -13.69
N LYS A 32 -6.37 2.86 -13.28
CA LYS A 32 -6.81 2.79 -11.87
C LYS A 32 -6.70 1.36 -11.31
N LYS A 33 -7.15 0.36 -12.09
CA LYS A 33 -7.01 -1.06 -11.70
C LYS A 33 -5.54 -1.48 -11.58
N ASN A 34 -4.69 -1.05 -12.50
CA ASN A 34 -3.26 -1.33 -12.44
C ASN A 34 -2.62 -0.68 -11.21
N LEU A 35 -2.91 0.58 -10.92
CA LEU A 35 -2.41 1.26 -9.72
C LEU A 35 -2.87 0.58 -8.43
N ALA A 36 -4.15 0.19 -8.36
CA ALA A 36 -4.66 -0.59 -7.24
C ALA A 36 -3.91 -1.92 -7.08
N SER A 37 -3.60 -2.62 -8.18
CA SER A 37 -2.84 -3.86 -8.14
C SER A 37 -1.41 -3.67 -7.64
N VAL A 38 -0.76 -2.55 -8.00
CA VAL A 38 0.57 -2.19 -7.46
C VAL A 38 0.49 -1.98 -5.95
N ILE A 39 -0.54 -1.26 -5.47
CA ILE A 39 -0.70 -1.01 -4.04
C ILE A 39 -1.02 -2.31 -3.29
N TYR A 40 -1.85 -3.18 -3.84
CA TYR A 40 -2.23 -4.43 -3.20
C TYR A 40 -1.14 -5.49 -3.18
N TYR A 41 -0.37 -5.60 -4.27
CA TYR A 41 0.61 -6.67 -4.51
C TYR A 41 1.85 -6.10 -5.21
N PRO A 42 2.63 -5.22 -4.53
CA PRO A 42 3.69 -4.46 -5.17
C PRO A 42 4.78 -5.36 -5.78
N GLU A 43 5.21 -6.40 -5.07
CA GLU A 43 6.29 -7.28 -5.51
C GLU A 43 5.87 -8.07 -6.76
N GLN A 44 4.71 -8.75 -6.69
CA GLN A 44 4.19 -9.57 -7.78
C GLN A 44 3.87 -8.72 -9.03
N LYS A 45 3.39 -7.49 -8.82
CA LYS A 45 3.09 -6.60 -9.93
C LYS A 45 4.36 -6.08 -10.58
N MET A 46 5.41 -5.84 -9.81
CA MET A 46 6.72 -5.49 -10.35
C MET A 46 7.32 -6.62 -11.18
N ASP A 47 7.30 -7.88 -10.67
CA ASP A 47 7.76 -9.05 -11.41
C ASP A 47 7.05 -9.15 -12.77
N LEU A 48 5.73 -9.07 -12.76
CA LEU A 48 4.92 -9.14 -13.97
C LEU A 48 5.28 -8.04 -14.99
N MET A 49 5.48 -6.80 -14.52
CA MET A 49 5.79 -5.69 -15.41
C MET A 49 7.21 -5.76 -15.98
N GLU A 50 8.17 -6.29 -15.20
CA GLU A 50 9.53 -6.53 -15.64
C GLU A 50 9.60 -7.64 -16.72
N GLU A 51 8.69 -8.63 -16.65
CA GLU A 51 8.57 -9.69 -17.67
C GLU A 51 7.84 -9.23 -18.94
N GLU A 52 6.77 -8.43 -18.80
CA GLU A 52 5.89 -8.07 -19.91
C GLU A 52 6.34 -6.85 -20.70
N LEU A 53 7.04 -5.88 -20.06
CA LEU A 53 7.35 -4.62 -20.69
C LEU A 53 8.78 -4.54 -21.24
N PRO A 54 8.96 -4.05 -22.49
CA PRO A 54 10.26 -3.63 -22.99
C PRO A 54 10.87 -2.56 -22.08
N LYS A 55 12.21 -2.56 -21.96
CA LYS A 55 12.96 -1.73 -21.00
C LYS A 55 12.56 -0.24 -21.01
N ASN A 56 12.34 0.33 -22.20
CA ASN A 56 11.97 1.75 -22.32
C ASN A 56 10.59 2.03 -21.71
N PHE A 57 9.60 1.17 -22.00
CA PHE A 57 8.25 1.29 -21.45
C PHE A 57 8.20 0.96 -19.95
N LEU A 58 9.07 0.08 -19.49
CA LEU A 58 9.19 -0.23 -18.07
C LEU A 58 9.64 1.00 -17.27
N LEU A 59 10.65 1.74 -17.75
CA LEU A 59 11.13 2.95 -17.08
C LEU A 59 10.04 4.04 -17.00
N GLU A 60 9.31 4.26 -18.08
CA GLU A 60 8.18 5.20 -18.11
C GLU A 60 7.07 4.76 -17.15
N TRP A 61 6.71 3.49 -17.17
CA TRP A 61 5.71 2.93 -16.25
C TRP A 61 6.14 3.03 -14.80
N GLN A 62 7.41 2.78 -14.47
CA GLN A 62 7.97 2.92 -13.15
C GLN A 62 7.90 4.36 -12.66
N HIS A 63 8.31 5.32 -13.48
CA HIS A 63 8.24 6.73 -13.17
C HIS A 63 6.80 7.18 -12.89
N ASP A 64 5.88 6.90 -13.80
CA ASP A 64 4.46 7.21 -13.66
C ASP A 64 3.85 6.58 -12.41
N THR A 65 4.22 5.33 -12.12
CA THR A 65 3.74 4.61 -10.94
C THR A 65 4.22 5.29 -9.67
N MET A 66 5.49 5.67 -9.56
CA MET A 66 6.02 6.39 -8.41
C MET A 66 5.29 7.71 -8.18
N VAL A 67 5.08 8.51 -9.22
CA VAL A 67 4.32 9.78 -9.15
C VAL A 67 2.92 9.54 -8.60
N ARG A 68 2.21 8.56 -9.16
CA ARG A 68 0.83 8.23 -8.74
C ARG A 68 0.76 7.72 -7.30
N LEU A 69 1.74 6.91 -6.86
CA LEU A 69 1.82 6.44 -5.48
C LEU A 69 2.05 7.59 -4.49
N VAL A 70 2.89 8.57 -4.84
CA VAL A 70 3.07 9.78 -4.02
C VAL A 70 1.76 10.54 -3.85
N HIS A 71 0.96 10.69 -4.90
CA HIS A 71 -0.37 11.32 -4.83
C HIS A 71 -1.30 10.56 -3.89
N VAL A 72 -1.43 9.24 -4.05
CA VAL A 72 -2.30 8.41 -3.19
C VAL A 72 -1.83 8.43 -1.75
N ALA A 73 -0.52 8.24 -1.50
CA ALA A 73 0.04 8.26 -0.14
C ALA A 73 -0.26 9.57 0.58
N ARG A 74 -0.19 10.67 -0.15
CA ARG A 74 -0.52 11.99 0.37
C ARG A 74 -2.01 12.13 0.67
N SER A 75 -2.88 11.67 -0.23
CA SER A 75 -4.33 11.69 -0.04
C SER A 75 -4.73 10.91 1.21
N VAL A 76 -4.22 9.70 1.41
CA VAL A 76 -4.49 8.89 2.61
C VAL A 76 -3.81 9.45 3.86
N GLY A 77 -2.63 10.07 3.72
CA GLY A 77 -1.87 10.66 4.83
C GLY A 77 -2.48 11.94 5.40
N ASN A 78 -3.25 12.68 4.60
CA ASN A 78 -3.83 13.98 5.00
C ASN A 78 -4.73 13.94 6.23
N LYS A 79 -5.31 12.78 6.56
CA LYS A 79 -6.16 12.58 7.76
C LYS A 79 -5.36 12.38 9.05
N TYR A 80 -4.05 12.24 8.95
CA TYR A 80 -3.17 11.94 10.08
C TYR A 80 -2.21 13.06 10.40
N THR A 81 -1.67 13.04 11.62
CA THR A 81 -0.56 13.92 11.98
C THR A 81 0.71 13.50 11.24
N ARG A 82 1.57 14.47 10.95
CA ARG A 82 2.87 14.24 10.31
C ARG A 82 3.72 13.18 11.04
N SER A 83 3.68 13.20 12.38
CA SER A 83 4.40 12.21 13.20
C SER A 83 3.88 10.78 12.98
N LYS A 84 2.55 10.59 12.86
CA LYS A 84 1.97 9.27 12.59
C LYS A 84 2.35 8.78 11.21
N VAL A 85 2.27 9.62 10.19
CA VAL A 85 2.67 9.28 8.82
C VAL A 85 4.16 8.89 8.78
N ARG A 86 5.03 9.68 9.39
CA ARG A 86 6.47 9.40 9.42
C ARG A 86 6.82 8.07 10.12
N LYS A 87 6.12 7.72 11.19
CA LYS A 87 6.31 6.44 11.89
C LYS A 87 5.91 5.22 11.05
N ALA A 88 4.98 5.39 10.11
CA ALA A 88 4.56 4.33 9.19
C ALA A 88 5.48 4.20 7.96
N MET A 89 6.37 5.17 7.71
CA MET A 89 7.31 5.12 6.59
C MET A 89 8.41 4.09 6.83
N SER A 90 8.84 3.42 5.76
CA SER A 90 10.06 2.60 5.79
C SER A 90 11.26 3.46 6.21
N PRO A 91 12.03 3.06 7.23
CA PRO A 91 13.18 3.85 7.70
C PRO A 91 14.18 4.20 6.59
N GLU A 92 14.36 3.30 5.64
CA GLU A 92 15.27 3.44 4.51
C GLU A 92 14.88 4.57 3.56
N PHE A 93 13.58 4.79 3.36
CA PHE A 93 13.05 5.78 2.42
C PHE A 93 12.33 6.95 3.11
N ALA A 94 12.27 6.98 4.44
CA ALA A 94 11.43 7.93 5.18
C ALA A 94 11.69 9.39 4.78
N TYR A 95 12.96 9.80 4.62
CA TYR A 95 13.31 11.15 4.21
C TYR A 95 12.80 11.45 2.79
N VAL A 96 13.09 10.58 1.84
CA VAL A 96 12.70 10.76 0.43
C VAL A 96 11.18 10.76 0.26
N MET A 97 10.49 9.86 0.95
CA MET A 97 9.02 9.78 0.95
C MET A 97 8.41 11.06 1.53
N GLU A 98 8.94 11.56 2.63
CA GLU A 98 8.49 12.81 3.26
C GLU A 98 8.67 14.00 2.32
N GLU A 99 9.84 14.15 1.70
CA GLU A 99 10.14 15.20 0.73
C GLU A 99 9.17 15.15 -0.46
N LEU A 100 8.99 14.00 -1.08
CA LEU A 100 8.08 13.85 -2.21
C LEU A 100 6.63 14.15 -1.83
N MET A 101 6.18 13.73 -0.66
CA MET A 101 4.81 13.99 -0.20
C MET A 101 4.57 15.47 0.14
N VAL A 102 5.57 16.21 0.58
CA VAL A 102 5.45 17.64 0.90
C VAL A 102 5.61 18.52 -0.34
N GLU A 103 6.69 18.31 -1.10
CA GLU A 103 7.12 19.23 -2.16
C GLU A 103 6.38 19.03 -3.50
N HIS A 104 5.74 17.90 -3.72
CA HIS A 104 5.08 17.58 -4.99
C HIS A 104 3.99 18.59 -5.42
N ARG A 105 3.43 19.38 -4.50
CA ARG A 105 2.44 20.45 -4.83
C ARG A 105 3.05 21.77 -5.29
N ARG A 106 4.32 21.96 -5.03
CA ARG A 106 4.95 23.24 -5.27
C ARG A 106 5.46 23.30 -6.71
N ALA A 107 4.87 24.17 -7.51
CA ALA A 107 5.23 24.32 -8.92
C ALA A 107 6.72 24.70 -9.10
N ASP A 108 7.30 25.47 -8.15
CA ASP A 108 8.71 25.86 -8.10
C ASP A 108 9.66 24.66 -7.78
N LYS A 109 9.11 23.57 -7.25
CA LYS A 109 9.86 22.37 -6.86
C LYS A 109 9.72 21.19 -7.83
N LYS A 110 8.99 21.35 -8.91
CA LYS A 110 8.76 20.27 -9.88
C LYS A 110 10.08 19.63 -10.35
N ARG A 111 11.07 20.46 -10.71
CA ARG A 111 12.39 19.97 -11.11
C ARG A 111 13.11 19.18 -10.03
N TYR A 112 12.99 19.59 -8.79
CA TYR A 112 13.57 18.89 -7.64
C TYR A 112 12.92 17.52 -7.43
N VAL A 113 11.61 17.44 -7.51
CA VAL A 113 10.86 16.17 -7.43
C VAL A 113 11.28 15.22 -8.53
N GLU A 114 11.38 15.70 -9.78
CA GLU A 114 11.85 14.90 -10.92
C GLU A 114 13.28 14.37 -10.70
N GLN A 115 14.19 15.19 -10.18
CA GLN A 115 15.57 14.75 -9.87
C GLN A 115 15.61 13.64 -8.82
N ILE A 116 14.73 13.69 -7.82
CA ILE A 116 14.61 12.60 -6.81
C ILE A 116 14.16 11.31 -7.49
N LEU A 117 13.11 11.37 -8.32
CA LEU A 117 12.58 10.19 -9.02
C LEU A 117 13.61 9.60 -9.99
N GLU A 118 14.30 10.44 -10.76
CA GLU A 118 15.40 10.02 -11.63
C GLU A 118 16.55 9.36 -10.83
N THR A 119 16.87 9.86 -9.65
CA THR A 119 17.89 9.27 -8.78
C THR A 119 17.48 7.88 -8.31
N ILE A 120 16.21 7.68 -7.93
CA ILE A 120 15.68 6.36 -7.54
C ILE A 120 15.79 5.37 -8.73
N ILE A 121 15.51 5.83 -9.94
CA ILE A 121 15.61 5.02 -11.17
C ILE A 121 17.06 4.66 -11.45
N THR A 122 17.96 5.64 -11.48
CA THR A 122 19.37 5.45 -11.86
C THR A 122 20.15 4.62 -10.84
N THR A 123 19.75 4.67 -9.57
CA THR A 123 20.32 3.83 -8.50
C THR A 123 19.75 2.42 -8.45
N GLY A 124 18.78 2.07 -9.32
CA GLY A 124 18.15 0.75 -9.36
C GLY A 124 17.25 0.43 -8.16
N ARG A 125 16.77 1.46 -7.44
CA ARG A 125 16.01 1.30 -6.18
C ARG A 125 14.49 1.44 -6.35
N VAL A 126 14.01 1.46 -7.60
CA VAL A 126 12.60 1.66 -7.93
C VAL A 126 11.70 0.63 -7.28
N ARG A 127 12.09 -0.65 -7.34
CA ARG A 127 11.32 -1.77 -6.81
C ARG A 127 11.08 -1.62 -5.31
N GLN A 128 12.15 -1.35 -4.56
CA GLN A 128 12.09 -1.17 -3.10
C GLN A 128 11.28 0.07 -2.74
N PHE A 129 11.43 1.15 -3.51
CA PHE A 129 10.69 2.39 -3.28
C PHE A 129 9.19 2.23 -3.55
N ILE A 130 8.80 1.59 -4.66
CA ILE A 130 7.39 1.30 -4.99
C ILE A 130 6.77 0.42 -3.90
N ALA A 131 7.47 -0.62 -3.44
CA ALA A 131 6.99 -1.47 -2.35
C ALA A 131 6.82 -0.68 -1.05
N ALA A 132 7.80 0.16 -0.67
CA ALA A 132 7.72 1.00 0.52
C ALA A 132 6.54 1.98 0.47
N MET A 133 6.30 2.63 -0.67
CA MET A 133 5.16 3.53 -0.87
C MET A 133 3.82 2.78 -0.81
N ALA A 134 3.74 1.60 -1.42
CA ALA A 134 2.54 0.76 -1.40
C ALA A 134 2.21 0.32 0.04
N HIS A 135 3.19 -0.13 0.82
CA HIS A 135 3.00 -0.50 2.23
C HIS A 135 2.58 0.70 3.07
N LEU A 136 3.19 1.88 2.88
CA LEU A 136 2.74 3.11 3.56
C LEU A 136 1.26 3.39 3.28
N ILE A 137 0.82 3.27 2.02
CA ILE A 137 -0.59 3.49 1.65
C ILE A 137 -1.49 2.45 2.34
N GLN A 138 -1.09 1.18 2.38
CA GLN A 138 -1.82 0.12 3.05
C GLN A 138 -1.96 0.43 4.55
N ASP A 139 -0.87 0.75 5.23
CA ASP A 139 -0.83 1.03 6.68
C ASP A 139 -1.66 2.27 7.06
N LEU A 140 -1.69 3.29 6.20
CA LEU A 140 -2.47 4.50 6.42
C LEU A 140 -3.94 4.37 5.98
N THR A 141 -4.30 3.33 5.25
CA THR A 141 -5.68 3.12 4.78
C THR A 141 -6.55 2.50 5.87
N ILE A 142 -5.98 1.59 6.68
CA ILE A 142 -6.67 0.89 7.77
C ILE A 142 -6.23 1.49 9.10
N ASP A 143 -7.16 2.14 9.81
CA ASP A 143 -6.88 2.71 11.12
C ASP A 143 -6.92 1.66 12.23
N HIS A 144 -7.89 0.77 12.15
CA HIS A 144 -8.16 -0.24 13.15
C HIS A 144 -8.91 -1.42 12.51
N LEU A 145 -8.49 -2.63 12.82
CA LEU A 145 -9.14 -3.86 12.40
C LEU A 145 -9.83 -4.49 13.60
N HIS A 146 -11.14 -4.63 13.52
CA HIS A 146 -11.92 -5.40 14.49
C HIS A 146 -12.33 -6.74 13.88
N VAL A 147 -11.87 -7.84 14.47
CA VAL A 147 -12.18 -9.20 14.04
C VAL A 147 -13.30 -9.74 14.92
N ILE A 148 -14.44 -10.08 14.31
CA ILE A 148 -15.65 -10.49 15.03
C ILE A 148 -15.72 -11.99 15.36
N GLY A 149 -14.59 -12.71 15.26
CA GLY A 149 -14.48 -14.11 15.66
C GLY A 149 -14.77 -15.12 14.55
N ASP A 150 -14.99 -16.36 14.98
CA ASP A 150 -15.18 -17.56 14.16
C ASP A 150 -14.02 -17.83 13.17
N ILE A 151 -12.78 -17.53 13.63
CA ILE A 151 -11.56 -17.80 12.88
C ILE A 151 -11.36 -19.30 12.72
N TYR A 152 -11.75 -20.08 13.72
CA TYR A 152 -11.62 -21.54 13.79
C TYR A 152 -12.90 -22.30 13.38
N ASP A 153 -13.84 -21.69 12.65
CA ASP A 153 -15.04 -22.38 12.21
C ASP A 153 -14.68 -23.40 11.10
N ARG A 154 -14.72 -23.27 9.90
CA ARG A 154 -14.61 -24.36 8.89
C ARG A 154 -13.39 -24.28 7.97
N GLY A 155 -12.47 -23.40 8.24
CA GLY A 155 -11.33 -23.14 7.36
C GLY A 155 -10.11 -24.01 7.63
N SER A 156 -9.33 -24.31 6.60
CA SER A 156 -8.09 -25.09 6.71
C SER A 156 -6.87 -24.29 7.17
N GLY A 157 -7.01 -22.98 7.43
CA GLY A 157 -5.86 -22.11 7.69
C GLY A 157 -6.04 -21.10 8.83
N PRO A 158 -6.71 -21.42 9.95
CA PRO A 158 -6.90 -20.46 11.04
C PRO A 158 -5.58 -19.97 11.63
N HIS A 159 -4.56 -20.83 11.77
CA HIS A 159 -3.21 -20.47 12.21
C HIS A 159 -2.58 -19.38 11.33
N ARG A 160 -2.76 -19.44 10.01
CA ARG A 160 -2.24 -18.40 9.09
C ARG A 160 -2.96 -17.06 9.27
N ILE A 161 -4.25 -17.11 9.60
CA ILE A 161 -5.04 -15.92 9.93
C ILE A 161 -4.49 -15.31 11.22
N MET A 162 -4.27 -16.12 12.26
CA MET A 162 -3.71 -15.65 13.54
C MET A 162 -2.31 -15.07 13.34
N ASP A 163 -1.42 -15.73 12.58
CA ASP A 163 -0.10 -15.20 12.26
C ASP A 163 -0.15 -13.83 11.54
N CYS A 164 -1.17 -13.63 10.68
CA CYS A 164 -1.38 -12.37 9.99
C CYS A 164 -1.89 -11.28 10.97
N ILE A 165 -2.84 -11.62 11.83
CA ILE A 165 -3.39 -10.72 12.85
C ILE A 165 -2.29 -10.27 13.81
N MET A 166 -1.46 -11.19 14.30
CA MET A 166 -0.37 -10.89 15.23
C MET A 166 0.70 -9.94 14.66
N LYS A 167 0.82 -9.86 13.34
CA LYS A 167 1.72 -8.93 12.62
C LYS A 167 1.06 -7.59 12.29
N THR A 168 -0.25 -7.48 12.50
CA THR A 168 -1.03 -6.28 12.16
C THR A 168 -1.09 -5.35 13.36
N ALA A 169 -0.72 -4.09 13.18
CA ALA A 169 -0.89 -3.08 14.21
C ALA A 169 -2.37 -2.69 14.34
N ASN A 170 -2.77 -2.27 15.55
CA ASN A 170 -4.12 -1.78 15.84
C ASN A 170 -5.24 -2.79 15.47
N VAL A 171 -5.12 -4.00 15.96
CA VAL A 171 -6.15 -5.04 15.81
C VAL A 171 -6.68 -5.46 17.17
N ASP A 172 -7.97 -5.67 17.26
CA ASP A 172 -8.62 -6.36 18.35
C ASP A 172 -9.51 -7.50 17.85
N ILE A 173 -9.73 -8.48 18.69
CA ILE A 173 -10.45 -9.71 18.34
C ILE A 173 -11.56 -9.92 19.35
N GLN A 174 -12.77 -10.07 18.87
CA GLN A 174 -13.86 -10.66 19.60
C GLN A 174 -13.91 -12.16 19.27
N TRP A 175 -13.96 -13.00 20.27
CA TRP A 175 -14.03 -14.45 20.07
C TRP A 175 -15.43 -14.90 19.68
N GLY A 176 -15.51 -15.68 18.59
CA GLY A 176 -16.73 -16.39 18.22
C GLY A 176 -16.93 -17.67 19.04
N ASN A 177 -18.10 -18.29 18.95
CA ASN A 177 -18.39 -19.52 19.65
C ASN A 177 -17.50 -20.71 19.20
N HIS A 178 -17.10 -20.75 17.95
CA HIS A 178 -16.16 -21.77 17.44
C HIS A 178 -14.74 -21.57 17.95
N ASP A 179 -14.30 -20.33 18.13
CA ASP A 179 -12.97 -20.03 18.67
C ASP A 179 -12.85 -20.47 20.12
N ILE A 180 -13.90 -20.26 20.94
CA ILE A 180 -13.92 -20.65 22.36
C ILE A 180 -13.81 -22.18 22.53
N LEU A 181 -14.40 -22.97 21.64
CA LEU A 181 -14.29 -24.43 21.68
C LEU A 181 -12.84 -24.89 21.49
N TRP A 182 -12.07 -24.22 20.64
CA TRP A 182 -10.66 -24.53 20.42
C TRP A 182 -9.74 -24.02 21.52
N MET A 183 -10.12 -22.98 22.22
CA MET A 183 -9.37 -22.46 23.37
C MET A 183 -9.51 -23.33 24.61
N GLY A 184 -10.57 -24.12 24.71
CA GLY A 184 -10.86 -25.03 25.84
C GLY A 184 -10.40 -26.47 25.62
N ALA A 185 -9.82 -26.78 24.47
CA ALA A 185 -9.33 -28.10 24.12
C ALA A 185 -7.82 -28.20 24.33
#